data_eef7537091b84dba46c5aa4a577a219c
#
_entry.id   eef7537091b84dba46c5aa4a577a219c
#
_cell.length_a   1.000
_cell.length_b   1.000
_cell.length_c   1.000
_cell.angle_alpha   90.00
_cell.angle_beta   90.00
_cell.angle_gamma   90.00
#
_symmetry.space_group_name_H-M   'P 1'
#
loop_
_entity.id
_entity.type
_entity.pdbx_description
1 polymer ?
#
loop_
_entity_poly.entity_id
_entity_poly.type
_entity_poly.pdbx_seq_one_letter_code
_entity_poly.pdbx_strand_id
1 'polypeptide(L)'
;MPAKRNIMPYRGVKKLSGWGCRFDSLTELKYAMSIMEDYYFLRSPVSIYYHPGTKITLDKIRRCHLRYTPDFLVRNKQTFEAHLIEIKPRVFQNHPQLDLRKAVAENYIARKNLDWKYKIVFDDEIILDEQQLHDFECAASLNTVAEVTQWFNEYCRRIGHAFPDNLLTDLIISGRRPQNPKWKQMRLL
;
A
#
# COMPACT_ATOMS: atom_id res chain seq x y z
N MET A 1 31.30 6.79 7.52
CA MET A 1 30.06 6.01 7.34
C MET A 1 28.99 6.64 8.21
N PRO A 2 27.88 7.19 7.67
CA PRO A 2 26.81 7.71 8.51
C PRO A 2 26.07 6.55 9.18
N ALA A 3 25.83 6.67 10.48
CA ALA A 3 25.15 5.69 11.29
C ALA A 3 23.73 5.46 10.75
N LYS A 4 23.36 4.20 10.54
CA LYS A 4 21.99 3.79 10.22
C LYS A 4 21.09 4.23 11.38
N ARG A 5 20.30 5.28 11.18
CA ARG A 5 19.27 5.67 12.14
C ARG A 5 18.14 4.64 12.07
N ASN A 6 18.00 3.84 13.13
CA ASN A 6 16.83 3.03 13.36
C ASN A 6 15.62 3.96 13.53
N ILE A 7 14.80 4.07 12.50
CA ILE A 7 13.49 4.71 12.61
C ILE A 7 12.62 3.73 13.39
N MET A 8 12.46 3.97 14.69
CA MET A 8 11.57 3.18 15.55
C MET A 8 10.15 3.19 14.99
N PRO A 9 9.46 2.03 14.96
CA PRO A 9 8.06 2.00 14.59
C PRO A 9 7.23 2.76 15.61
N TYR A 10 6.63 3.86 15.20
CA TYR A 10 5.83 4.72 16.06
C TYR A 10 4.48 4.03 16.38
N ARG A 11 4.26 3.69 17.66
CA ARG A 11 2.98 3.22 18.18
C ARG A 11 2.08 4.43 18.46
N GLY A 12 0.96 4.51 17.77
CA GLY A 12 -0.20 5.26 18.21
C GLY A 12 -0.26 6.74 17.78
N VAL A 13 -0.67 7.02 16.56
CA VAL A 13 -1.27 8.32 16.22
C VAL A 13 -2.61 8.08 15.54
N LYS A 14 -3.65 8.74 16.09
CA LYS A 14 -5.01 8.82 15.52
C LYS A 14 -4.92 9.23 14.04
N LYS A 15 -5.71 8.56 13.19
CA LYS A 15 -5.95 9.00 11.81
C LYS A 15 -6.35 10.47 11.85
N LEU A 16 -5.50 11.34 11.37
CA LEU A 16 -5.91 12.68 10.99
C LEU A 16 -6.71 12.52 9.70
N SER A 17 -7.99 12.79 9.78
CA SER A 17 -8.87 12.98 8.64
C SER A 17 -8.41 14.22 7.89
N GLY A 18 -7.86 14.04 6.71
CA GLY A 18 -7.39 15.10 5.84
C GLY A 18 -6.07 14.73 5.21
N TRP A 19 -6.03 14.73 3.91
CA TRP A 19 -4.89 14.70 3.01
C TRP A 19 -3.52 14.51 3.70
N GLY A 20 -3.05 13.27 3.77
CA GLY A 20 -1.73 13.01 4.31
C GLY A 20 -1.38 11.53 4.28
N CYS A 21 -0.49 11.11 3.39
CA CYS A 21 0.14 9.80 3.46
C CYS A 21 1.23 9.83 4.51
N ARG A 22 1.10 8.98 5.52
CA ARG A 22 2.15 8.72 6.49
C ARG A 22 2.87 7.43 6.11
N PHE A 23 4.18 7.47 6.08
CA PHE A 23 5.04 6.32 5.81
C PHE A 23 5.68 5.81 7.11
N ASP A 24 5.75 4.48 7.27
CA ASP A 24 6.42 3.85 8.41
C ASP A 24 7.90 3.59 8.13
N SER A 25 8.33 3.73 6.87
CA SER A 25 9.72 3.60 6.45
C SER A 25 10.03 4.47 5.22
N LEU A 26 11.31 4.79 5.05
CA LEU A 26 11.79 5.46 3.83
C LEU A 26 11.64 4.60 2.57
N THR A 27 11.67 3.26 2.70
CA THR A 27 11.43 2.35 1.58
C THR A 27 10.00 2.47 1.06
N GLU A 28 9.02 2.65 1.96
CA GLU A 28 7.63 2.89 1.56
C GLU A 28 7.46 4.24 0.87
N LEU A 29 8.12 5.29 1.36
CA LEU A 29 8.15 6.59 0.70
C LEU A 29 8.77 6.48 -0.70
N LYS A 30 9.93 5.81 -0.81
CA LYS A 30 10.60 5.56 -2.09
C LYS A 30 9.66 4.86 -3.08
N TYR A 31 8.97 3.81 -2.62
CA TYR A 31 7.99 3.10 -3.44
C TYR A 31 6.83 4.01 -3.89
N ALA A 32 6.26 4.79 -2.99
CA ALA A 32 5.18 5.71 -3.35
C ALA A 32 5.64 6.69 -4.45
N MET A 33 6.83 7.26 -4.31
CA MET A 33 7.39 8.18 -5.32
C MET A 33 7.60 7.50 -6.66
N SER A 34 8.09 6.25 -6.68
CA SER A 34 8.36 5.51 -7.93
C SER A 34 7.11 5.15 -8.74
N ILE A 35 5.93 5.07 -8.09
CA ILE A 35 4.71 4.61 -8.77
C ILE A 35 3.68 5.71 -9.05
N MET A 36 3.84 6.91 -8.47
CA MET A 36 2.76 7.90 -8.43
C MET A 36 2.40 8.50 -9.80
N GLU A 37 3.24 8.38 -10.80
CA GLU A 37 2.93 8.79 -12.16
C GLU A 37 1.87 7.88 -12.79
N ASP A 38 2.03 6.56 -12.63
CA ASP A 38 1.21 5.54 -13.29
C ASP A 38 0.09 4.99 -12.41
N TYR A 39 0.16 5.20 -11.08
CA TYR A 39 -0.76 4.60 -10.14
C TYR A 39 -1.39 5.61 -9.19
N TYR A 40 -2.66 5.36 -8.87
CA TYR A 40 -3.23 5.80 -7.60
C TYR A 40 -2.86 4.82 -6.51
N PHE A 41 -2.65 5.29 -5.29
CA PHE A 41 -2.35 4.39 -4.19
C PHE A 41 -3.01 4.82 -2.87
N LEU A 42 -3.22 3.83 -2.01
CA LEU A 42 -3.64 4.00 -0.62
C LEU A 42 -2.67 3.25 0.26
N ARG A 43 -2.22 3.88 1.31
CA ARG A 43 -1.37 3.27 2.30
C ARG A 43 -2.18 2.58 3.40
N SER A 44 -1.73 1.39 3.83
CA SER A 44 -2.40 0.57 4.86
C SER A 44 -3.92 0.45 4.64
N PRO A 45 -4.35 0.06 3.42
CA PRO A 45 -5.72 0.26 2.96
C PRO A 45 -6.75 -0.56 3.74
N VAL A 46 -6.37 -1.77 4.16
CA VAL A 46 -7.26 -2.72 4.83
C VAL A 46 -6.54 -3.44 5.96
N SER A 47 -7.28 -3.77 7.01
CA SER A 47 -6.83 -4.67 8.06
C SER A 47 -7.47 -6.04 7.85
N ILE A 48 -6.66 -7.05 7.58
CA ILE A 48 -7.08 -8.42 7.33
C ILE A 48 -6.93 -9.21 8.62
N TYR A 49 -8.04 -9.69 9.16
CA TYR A 49 -8.02 -10.56 10.35
C TYR A 49 -8.03 -12.01 9.88
N TYR A 50 -7.15 -12.85 10.44
CA TYR A 50 -7.01 -14.23 10.00
C TYR A 50 -6.69 -15.18 11.17
N HIS A 51 -7.06 -16.45 11.00
CA HIS A 51 -6.69 -17.51 11.93
C HIS A 51 -5.28 -18.03 11.59
N PRO A 52 -4.32 -18.05 12.53
CA PRO A 52 -2.93 -18.37 12.24
C PRO A 52 -2.73 -19.78 11.66
N GLY A 53 -3.49 -20.75 12.12
CA GLY A 53 -3.37 -22.15 11.65
C GLY A 53 -4.00 -22.39 10.28
N THR A 54 -5.24 -21.90 10.06
CA THR A 54 -5.99 -22.15 8.81
C THR A 54 -5.83 -21.08 7.76
N LYS A 55 -5.27 -19.90 8.12
CA LYS A 55 -5.16 -18.73 7.26
C LYS A 55 -6.50 -18.16 6.76
N ILE A 56 -7.63 -18.69 7.25
CA ILE A 56 -8.97 -18.21 6.91
C ILE A 56 -9.12 -16.79 7.42
N THR A 57 -9.60 -15.90 6.53
CA THR A 57 -9.79 -14.48 6.83
C THR A 57 -11.22 -14.20 7.29
N LEU A 58 -11.37 -13.20 8.17
CA LEU A 58 -12.63 -12.80 8.78
C LEU A 58 -12.86 -11.29 8.63
N ASP A 59 -14.12 -10.87 8.76
CA ASP A 59 -14.49 -9.45 8.73
C ASP A 59 -14.22 -8.73 10.06
N LYS A 60 -14.23 -9.48 11.16
CA LYS A 60 -14.04 -8.93 12.51
C LYS A 60 -13.00 -9.74 13.28
N ILE A 61 -12.26 -9.06 14.14
CA ILE A 61 -11.29 -9.72 15.02
C ILE A 61 -12.03 -10.62 16.03
N ARG A 62 -11.49 -11.81 16.28
CA ARG A 62 -11.88 -12.70 17.36
C ARG A 62 -10.65 -13.03 18.20
N ARG A 63 -10.85 -13.55 19.42
CA ARG A 63 -9.81 -13.73 20.44
C ARG A 63 -8.54 -14.46 19.98
N CYS A 64 -8.64 -15.39 19.02
CA CYS A 64 -7.51 -16.19 18.51
C CYS A 64 -6.99 -15.71 17.13
N HIS A 65 -7.39 -14.53 16.66
CA HIS A 65 -7.04 -14.07 15.33
C HIS A 65 -5.91 -13.05 15.37
N LEU A 66 -5.08 -13.09 14.35
CA LEU A 66 -4.04 -12.12 14.07
C LEU A 66 -4.53 -11.09 13.05
N ARG A 67 -3.86 -9.95 13.01
CA ARG A 67 -4.10 -8.88 12.04
C ARG A 67 -2.91 -8.75 11.11
N TYR A 68 -3.19 -8.69 9.83
CA TYR A 68 -2.26 -8.32 8.79
C TYR A 68 -2.77 -7.07 8.07
N THR A 69 -1.89 -6.12 7.82
CA THR A 69 -2.19 -4.90 7.06
C THR A 69 -1.15 -4.80 5.96
N PRO A 70 -1.54 -4.98 4.68
CA PRO A 70 -0.66 -4.73 3.54
C PRO A 70 -0.18 -3.28 3.53
N ASP A 71 1.01 -3.04 3.00
CA ASP A 71 1.60 -1.70 3.00
C ASP A 71 0.83 -0.76 2.05
N PHE A 72 0.45 -1.23 0.85
CA PHE A 72 -0.30 -0.43 -0.12
C PHE A 72 -1.41 -1.22 -0.82
N LEU A 73 -2.41 -0.47 -1.29
CA LEU A 73 -3.29 -0.83 -2.38
C LEU A 73 -3.02 0.15 -3.51
N VAL A 74 -2.64 -0.36 -4.66
CA VAL A 74 -2.34 0.46 -5.85
C VAL A 74 -3.30 0.13 -6.97
N ARG A 75 -3.63 1.12 -7.80
CA ARG A 75 -4.43 0.94 -9.01
C ARG A 75 -3.75 1.66 -10.16
N ASN A 76 -3.46 0.96 -11.23
CA ASN A 76 -2.93 1.55 -12.44
C ASN A 76 -3.96 2.51 -13.06
N LYS A 77 -3.50 3.70 -13.47
CA LYS A 77 -4.38 4.77 -14.00
C LYS A 77 -4.95 4.44 -15.37
N GLN A 78 -4.25 3.63 -16.16
CA GLN A 78 -4.62 3.27 -17.53
C GLN A 78 -5.36 1.94 -17.59
N THR A 79 -4.78 0.88 -17.01
CA THR A 79 -5.33 -0.49 -17.09
C THR A 79 -6.38 -0.78 -16.04
N PHE A 80 -6.47 0.07 -15.00
CA PHE A 80 -7.32 -0.10 -13.82
C PHE A 80 -7.03 -1.37 -13.00
N GLU A 81 -5.97 -2.10 -13.30
CA GLU A 81 -5.54 -3.23 -12.46
C GLU A 81 -5.18 -2.76 -11.06
N ALA A 82 -5.62 -3.54 -10.06
CA ALA A 82 -5.38 -3.23 -8.66
C ALA A 82 -4.54 -4.31 -7.98
N HIS A 83 -3.58 -3.87 -7.15
CA HIS A 83 -2.69 -4.78 -6.42
C HIS A 83 -2.61 -4.41 -4.95
N LEU A 84 -2.70 -5.42 -4.08
CA LEU A 84 -2.23 -5.30 -2.69
C LEU A 84 -0.72 -5.52 -2.69
N ILE A 85 0.00 -4.56 -2.13
CA ILE A 85 1.46 -4.56 -2.14
C ILE A 85 1.99 -4.72 -0.70
N GLU A 86 2.99 -5.56 -0.56
CA GLU A 86 3.84 -5.68 0.62
C GLU A 86 5.27 -5.31 0.24
N ILE A 87 5.90 -4.40 0.98
CA ILE A 87 7.28 -3.97 0.72
C ILE A 87 8.20 -4.62 1.74
N LYS A 88 9.29 -5.20 1.27
CA LYS A 88 10.29 -5.85 2.13
C LYS A 88 11.71 -5.62 1.63
N PRO A 89 12.68 -5.55 2.55
CA PRO A 89 14.08 -5.69 2.18
C PRO A 89 14.35 -7.05 1.52
N ARG A 90 15.17 -7.07 0.47
CA ARG A 90 15.54 -8.29 -0.29
C ARG A 90 16.09 -9.40 0.61
N VAL A 91 16.77 -9.06 1.67
CA VAL A 91 17.32 -10.04 2.63
C VAL A 91 16.25 -10.95 3.25
N PHE A 92 14.97 -10.55 3.21
CA PHE A 92 13.85 -11.33 3.73
C PHE A 92 13.13 -12.16 2.66
N GLN A 93 13.61 -12.23 1.41
CA GLN A 93 12.91 -12.90 0.31
C GLN A 93 12.50 -14.36 0.60
N ASN A 94 13.26 -15.07 1.41
CA ASN A 94 12.99 -16.47 1.81
C ASN A 94 12.36 -16.59 3.21
N HIS A 95 11.90 -15.50 3.79
CA HIS A 95 11.36 -15.54 5.14
C HIS A 95 9.95 -16.17 5.16
N PRO A 96 9.66 -17.17 6.01
CA PRO A 96 8.38 -17.91 6.02
C PRO A 96 7.14 -17.04 6.21
N GLN A 97 7.30 -15.87 6.84
CA GLN A 97 6.19 -14.92 6.99
C GLN A 97 5.70 -14.34 5.66
N LEU A 98 6.52 -14.31 4.60
CA LEU A 98 6.08 -13.80 3.31
C LEU A 98 5.06 -14.74 2.68
N ASP A 99 5.28 -16.05 2.75
CA ASP A 99 4.31 -17.05 2.29
C ASP A 99 3.00 -16.99 3.08
N LEU A 100 3.10 -16.78 4.40
CA LEU A 100 1.93 -16.59 5.25
C LEU A 100 1.14 -15.34 4.84
N ARG A 101 1.80 -14.20 4.66
CA ARG A 101 1.17 -12.93 4.25
C ARG A 101 0.52 -13.05 2.88
N LYS A 102 1.21 -13.67 1.93
CA LYS A 102 0.69 -13.96 0.59
C LYS A 102 -0.59 -14.78 0.67
N ALA A 103 -0.57 -15.92 1.37
CA ALA A 103 -1.73 -16.78 1.51
C ALA A 103 -2.91 -16.06 2.20
N VAL A 104 -2.65 -15.24 3.22
CA VAL A 104 -3.67 -14.45 3.91
C VAL A 104 -4.28 -13.39 2.99
N ALA A 105 -3.44 -12.68 2.22
CA ALA A 105 -3.91 -11.67 1.26
C ALA A 105 -4.74 -12.30 0.14
N GLU A 106 -4.29 -13.41 -0.45
CA GLU A 106 -5.00 -14.13 -1.51
C GLU A 106 -6.34 -14.69 -1.00
N ASN A 107 -6.38 -15.26 0.20
CA ASN A 107 -7.63 -15.69 0.83
C ASN A 107 -8.60 -14.51 1.07
N TYR A 108 -8.10 -13.36 1.47
CA TYR A 108 -8.92 -12.16 1.63
C TYR A 108 -9.51 -11.71 0.27
N ILE A 109 -8.69 -11.62 -0.75
CA ILE A 109 -9.08 -11.23 -2.11
C ILE A 109 -10.15 -12.19 -2.64
N ALA A 110 -9.92 -13.51 -2.54
CA ALA A 110 -10.86 -14.53 -2.98
C ALA A 110 -12.19 -14.46 -2.20
N ARG A 111 -12.14 -14.37 -0.88
CA ARG A 111 -13.33 -14.30 -0.02
C ARG A 111 -14.18 -13.06 -0.29
N LYS A 112 -13.54 -11.93 -0.59
CA LYS A 112 -14.22 -10.66 -0.92
C LYS A 112 -14.64 -10.60 -2.40
N ASN A 113 -14.32 -11.63 -3.18
CA ASN A 113 -14.55 -11.69 -4.63
C ASN A 113 -14.00 -10.47 -5.35
N LEU A 114 -12.76 -10.07 -4.99
CA LEU A 114 -12.06 -8.94 -5.58
C LEU A 114 -11.24 -9.39 -6.79
N ASP A 115 -11.01 -8.49 -7.72
CA ASP A 115 -10.19 -8.68 -8.94
C ASP A 115 -8.77 -8.14 -8.71
N TRP A 116 -8.35 -8.12 -7.46
CA TRP A 116 -7.05 -7.66 -7.06
C TRP A 116 -6.02 -8.80 -7.13
N LYS A 117 -4.76 -8.42 -7.29
CA LYS A 117 -3.62 -9.34 -7.16
C LYS A 117 -2.80 -8.97 -5.92
N TYR A 118 -2.07 -9.93 -5.38
CA TYR A 118 -1.10 -9.65 -4.32
C TYR A 118 0.31 -9.69 -4.90
N LYS A 119 1.14 -8.71 -4.52
CA LYS A 119 2.54 -8.63 -4.95
C LYS A 119 3.43 -8.22 -3.77
N ILE A 120 4.58 -8.87 -3.64
CA ILE A 120 5.68 -8.43 -2.80
C ILE A 120 6.64 -7.64 -3.69
N VAL A 121 7.06 -6.47 -3.22
CA VAL A 121 8.05 -5.62 -3.87
C VAL A 121 9.25 -5.52 -2.94
N PHE A 122 10.42 -5.82 -3.46
CA PHE A 122 11.64 -5.71 -2.69
C PHE A 122 12.30 -4.34 -2.89
N ASP A 123 13.05 -3.89 -1.88
CA ASP A 123 13.67 -2.57 -1.82
C ASP A 123 14.61 -2.29 -3.00
N ASP A 124 15.27 -3.31 -3.51
CA ASP A 124 16.18 -3.23 -4.67
C ASP A 124 15.44 -3.18 -6.03
N GLU A 125 14.14 -3.49 -6.06
CA GLU A 125 13.28 -3.36 -7.24
C GLU A 125 12.73 -1.93 -7.41
N ILE A 126 12.85 -1.09 -6.37
CA ILE A 126 12.30 0.26 -6.37
C ILE A 126 13.33 1.21 -7.00
N ILE A 127 13.07 1.58 -8.24
CA ILE A 127 13.93 2.47 -9.01
C ILE A 127 13.30 3.87 -9.03
N LEU A 128 14.09 4.89 -8.77
CA LEU A 128 13.72 6.29 -8.93
C LEU A 128 14.51 6.87 -10.11
N ASP A 129 13.92 7.75 -10.87
CA ASP A 129 14.66 8.58 -11.80
C ASP A 129 15.53 9.61 -11.06
N GLU A 130 16.34 10.37 -11.77
CA GLU A 130 17.30 11.31 -11.20
C GLU A 130 16.61 12.39 -10.35
N GLN A 131 15.50 12.96 -10.86
CA GLN A 131 14.76 13.99 -10.14
C GLN A 131 14.06 13.41 -8.90
N GLN A 132 13.43 12.25 -9.03
CA GLN A 132 12.80 11.55 -7.91
C GLN A 132 13.82 11.16 -6.84
N LEU A 133 15.04 10.76 -7.25
CA LEU A 133 16.11 10.43 -6.33
C LEU A 133 16.56 11.65 -5.53
N HIS A 134 16.77 12.78 -6.19
CA HIS A 134 17.10 14.03 -5.52
C HIS A 134 16.01 14.46 -4.53
N ASP A 135 14.76 14.42 -4.96
CA ASP A 135 13.60 14.73 -4.10
C ASP A 135 13.51 13.75 -2.89
N PHE A 136 13.76 12.47 -3.12
CA PHE A 136 13.79 11.47 -2.06
C PHE A 136 14.91 11.72 -1.04
N GLU A 137 16.10 12.11 -1.48
CA GLU A 137 17.22 12.46 -0.61
C GLU A 137 16.89 13.67 0.27
N CYS A 138 16.20 14.67 -0.28
CA CYS A 138 15.68 15.79 0.49
C CYS A 138 14.74 15.32 1.60
N ALA A 139 13.76 14.44 1.27
CA ALA A 139 12.85 13.88 2.26
C ALA A 139 13.57 13.02 3.31
N ALA A 140 14.55 12.21 2.89
CA ALA A 140 15.32 11.33 3.76
C ALA A 140 16.23 12.11 4.75
N SER A 141 16.55 13.37 4.48
CA SER A 141 17.31 14.25 5.36
C SER A 141 16.48 14.82 6.51
N LEU A 142 15.14 14.75 6.44
CA LEU A 142 14.25 15.25 7.48
C LEU A 142 14.30 14.38 8.74
N ASN A 143 14.08 15.00 9.90
CA ASN A 143 14.31 14.36 11.19
C ASN A 143 13.09 13.66 11.77
N THR A 144 11.90 14.08 11.39
CA THR A 144 10.64 13.58 11.97
C THR A 144 9.68 13.07 10.92
N VAL A 145 8.81 12.14 11.33
CA VAL A 145 7.72 11.63 10.48
C VAL A 145 6.75 12.76 10.08
N ALA A 146 6.57 13.75 10.93
CA ALA A 146 5.71 14.89 10.63
C ALA A 146 6.28 15.73 9.48
N GLU A 147 7.58 16.05 9.53
CA GLU A 147 8.28 16.77 8.46
C GLU A 147 8.23 16.01 7.14
N VAL A 148 8.51 14.70 7.15
CA VAL A 148 8.41 13.86 5.95
C VAL A 148 6.98 13.85 5.39
N THR A 149 5.97 13.76 6.27
CA THR A 149 4.56 13.79 5.85
C THR A 149 4.18 15.13 5.23
N GLN A 150 4.59 16.24 5.85
CA GLN A 150 4.35 17.56 5.30
C GLN A 150 5.05 17.73 3.95
N TRP A 151 6.33 17.38 3.89
CA TRP A 151 7.12 17.44 2.67
C TRP A 151 6.46 16.65 1.53
N PHE A 152 6.01 15.41 1.81
CA PHE A 152 5.38 14.57 0.80
C PHE A 152 4.05 15.17 0.29
N ASN A 153 3.26 15.79 1.16
CA ASN A 153 2.03 16.47 0.75
C ASN A 153 2.32 17.67 -0.15
N GLU A 154 3.38 18.41 0.14
CA GLU A 154 3.84 19.54 -0.70
C GLU A 154 4.41 19.03 -2.02
N TYR A 155 5.16 17.95 -2.00
CA TYR A 155 5.66 17.26 -3.18
C TYR A 155 4.50 16.84 -4.10
N CYS A 156 3.48 16.15 -3.58
CA CYS A 156 2.30 15.76 -4.35
C CYS A 156 1.59 16.95 -4.99
N ARG A 157 1.44 18.06 -4.26
CA ARG A 157 0.85 19.30 -4.83
C ARG A 157 1.70 19.86 -5.96
N ARG A 158 3.03 19.88 -5.81
CA ARG A 158 3.97 20.39 -6.81
C ARG A 158 3.90 19.63 -8.12
N ILE A 159 3.80 18.29 -8.05
CA ILE A 159 3.71 17.44 -9.25
C ILE A 159 2.28 17.22 -9.74
N GLY A 160 1.28 17.86 -9.11
CA GLY A 160 -0.13 17.72 -9.51
C GLY A 160 -0.75 16.35 -9.20
N HIS A 161 -0.15 15.56 -8.30
CA HIS A 161 -0.72 14.28 -7.91
C HIS A 161 -1.90 14.47 -6.95
N ALA A 162 -3.09 14.08 -7.40
CA ALA A 162 -4.31 14.12 -6.61
C ALA A 162 -4.62 12.72 -6.04
N PHE A 163 -5.03 12.69 -4.77
CA PHE A 163 -5.58 11.48 -4.16
C PHE A 163 -7.11 11.53 -4.28
N PRO A 164 -7.74 10.60 -5.00
CA PRO A 164 -9.20 10.54 -5.08
C PRO A 164 -9.81 10.30 -3.70
N ASP A 165 -10.80 11.11 -3.30
CA ASP A 165 -11.40 11.08 -1.96
C ASP A 165 -12.00 9.71 -1.58
N ASN A 166 -12.54 8.99 -2.55
CA ASN A 166 -13.22 7.70 -2.38
C ASN A 166 -12.45 6.51 -2.97
N LEU A 167 -11.14 6.64 -3.18
CA LEU A 167 -10.35 5.64 -3.90
C LEU A 167 -10.54 4.21 -3.35
N LEU A 168 -10.58 4.01 -2.03
CA LEU A 168 -10.77 2.68 -1.45
C LEU A 168 -12.17 2.13 -1.78
N THR A 169 -13.20 2.95 -1.63
CA THR A 169 -14.58 2.56 -1.94
C THR A 169 -14.71 2.22 -3.41
N ASP A 170 -14.17 3.05 -4.28
CA ASP A 170 -14.20 2.84 -5.73
C ASP A 170 -13.42 1.57 -6.13
N LEU A 171 -12.27 1.32 -5.51
CA LEU A 171 -11.49 0.10 -5.74
C LEU A 171 -12.23 -1.15 -5.27
N ILE A 172 -12.90 -1.11 -4.11
CA ILE A 172 -13.71 -2.24 -3.62
C ILE A 172 -14.91 -2.47 -4.53
N ILE A 173 -15.60 -1.42 -4.94
CA ILE A 173 -16.78 -1.53 -5.81
C ILE A 173 -16.37 -2.02 -7.20
N SER A 174 -15.37 -1.39 -7.82
CA SER A 174 -14.91 -1.74 -9.17
C SER A 174 -14.15 -3.07 -9.22
N GLY A 175 -13.48 -3.44 -8.13
CA GLY A 175 -12.71 -4.67 -8.01
C GLY A 175 -13.56 -5.90 -7.72
N ARG A 176 -14.85 -5.77 -7.40
CA ARG A 176 -15.74 -6.93 -7.26
C ARG A 176 -15.96 -7.56 -8.62
N ARG A 177 -15.63 -8.85 -8.73
CA ARG A 177 -15.93 -9.61 -9.95
C ARG A 177 -17.44 -9.58 -10.21
N PRO A 178 -17.88 -9.18 -11.42
CA PRO A 178 -19.30 -9.13 -11.71
C PRO A 178 -19.91 -10.52 -11.58
N GLN A 179 -20.91 -10.63 -10.70
CA GLN A 179 -21.67 -11.87 -10.55
C GLN A 179 -22.62 -12.12 -11.72
N ASN A 180 -22.77 -11.12 -12.63
CA ASN A 180 -23.69 -11.18 -13.77
C ASN A 180 -23.08 -10.47 -14.99
N PRO A 181 -23.07 -11.10 -16.20
CA PRO A 181 -22.49 -10.52 -17.42
C PRO A 181 -23.10 -9.17 -17.87
N LYS A 182 -24.27 -8.78 -17.36
CA LYS A 182 -24.87 -7.46 -17.63
C LYS A 182 -24.03 -6.28 -17.18
N TRP A 183 -23.11 -6.44 -16.22
CA TRP A 183 -22.22 -5.38 -15.75
C TRP A 183 -21.06 -5.04 -16.69
N LYS A 184 -20.74 -5.94 -17.65
CA LYS A 184 -19.72 -5.67 -18.67
C LYS A 184 -20.15 -4.56 -19.65
N GLN A 185 -21.44 -4.36 -19.85
CA GLN A 185 -21.96 -3.34 -20.77
C GLN A 185 -22.01 -1.92 -20.17
N MET A 186 -21.98 -1.78 -18.84
CA MET A 186 -21.99 -0.46 -18.18
C MET A 186 -20.59 0.17 -18.04
N ARG A 187 -19.51 -0.55 -18.35
CA ARG A 187 -18.13 -0.03 -18.28
C ARG A 187 -17.64 0.64 -19.57
N LEU A 188 -18.46 0.72 -20.60
CA LEU A 188 -18.12 1.29 -21.90
C LEU A 188 -18.90 2.59 -22.23
N LEU A 189 -19.58 3.17 -21.25
CA LEU A 189 -20.17 4.50 -21.30
C LEU A 189 -19.54 5.37 -20.24
#